data_ba28dfbc88fd57ef4c5dfbd108eb66bb
#
_entry.id   ba28dfbc88fd57ef4c5dfbd108eb66bb
#
_cell.length_a   1.000
_cell.length_b   1.000
_cell.length_c   1.000
_cell.angle_alpha   90.00
_cell.angle_beta   90.00
_cell.angle_gamma   90.00
#
_symmetry.space_group_name_H-M   'P 1'
#
loop_
_entity.id
_entity.type
_entity.pdbx_description
1 polymer ?
#
loop_
_entity_poly.entity_id
_entity_poly.type
_entity_poly.pdbx_seq_one_letter_code
_entity_poly.pdbx_strand_id
1 'polypeptide(L)'
;HFIDARGAWKWSAMWDTILELDAEIVDAYADYSSVAEKREVLPIKMRKLICVAIDSVTGCLNANGLKNHMKHSLQLGISVREILETLEITSMVGACCYELGLPLLMDSMQSRGVSLAAIELDAHQQELKKKYMEEHNGYWTAEKENILRLDPQYFETFTAFEDVPWKTGELSAKEKELLYIAVHAAPVTLHQGQLKYHIERALDC
;
A
#
# COMPACT_ATOMS: atom_id res chain seq x y z
N HIS A 1 -25.52 -13.78 14.97
CA HIS A 1 -24.42 -12.98 15.52
C HIS A 1 -23.49 -12.43 14.42
N PHE A 2 -22.88 -13.30 13.56
CA PHE A 2 -21.98 -12.83 12.50
C PHE A 2 -22.62 -11.79 11.56
N ILE A 3 -23.85 -12.04 11.10
CA ILE A 3 -24.57 -11.15 10.20
C ILE A 3 -24.83 -9.79 10.86
N ASP A 4 -25.18 -9.78 12.13
CA ASP A 4 -25.43 -8.54 12.90
C ASP A 4 -24.12 -7.75 13.11
N ALA A 5 -23.02 -8.46 13.38
CA ALA A 5 -21.72 -7.85 13.64
C ALA A 5 -21.00 -7.35 12.36
N ARG A 6 -21.18 -8.04 11.24
CA ARG A 6 -20.40 -7.85 10.00
C ARG A 6 -21.20 -7.46 8.77
N GLY A 7 -22.52 -7.66 8.78
CA GLY A 7 -23.42 -7.47 7.65
C GLY A 7 -23.58 -8.72 6.77
N ALA A 8 -24.81 -8.94 6.30
CA ALA A 8 -25.18 -10.12 5.52
C ALA A 8 -24.38 -10.27 4.19
N TRP A 9 -23.92 -9.16 3.63
CA TRP A 9 -23.15 -9.14 2.38
C TRP A 9 -21.75 -9.79 2.49
N LYS A 10 -21.24 -9.99 3.72
CA LYS A 10 -19.98 -10.71 4.01
C LYS A 10 -20.17 -12.21 4.21
N TRP A 11 -21.43 -12.68 4.29
CA TRP A 11 -21.71 -14.10 4.42
C TRP A 11 -21.53 -14.82 3.09
N SER A 12 -20.99 -16.01 3.10
CA SER A 12 -20.78 -16.85 1.92
C SER A 12 -20.93 -18.31 2.28
N ALA A 13 -21.07 -19.20 1.29
CA ALA A 13 -21.14 -20.64 1.49
C ALA A 13 -19.94 -21.23 2.27
N MET A 14 -18.78 -20.57 2.22
CA MET A 14 -17.65 -20.93 3.08
C MET A 14 -18.01 -20.80 4.58
N TRP A 15 -18.73 -19.75 4.95
CA TRP A 15 -19.14 -19.54 6.33
C TRP A 15 -20.21 -20.55 6.77
N ASP A 16 -21.10 -21.01 5.87
CA ASP A 16 -22.03 -22.11 6.17
C ASP A 16 -21.27 -23.37 6.57
N THR A 17 -20.26 -23.75 5.77
CA THR A 17 -19.43 -24.93 6.06
C THR A 17 -18.65 -24.79 7.36
N ILE A 18 -18.05 -23.62 7.63
CA ILE A 18 -17.32 -23.40 8.88
C ILE A 18 -18.27 -23.44 10.09
N LEU A 19 -19.47 -22.86 9.96
CA LEU A 19 -20.48 -22.87 11.02
C LEU A 19 -20.94 -24.30 11.37
N GLU A 20 -21.07 -25.17 10.38
CA GLU A 20 -21.40 -26.60 10.59
C GLU A 20 -20.26 -27.35 11.31
N LEU A 21 -19.02 -26.99 11.05
CA LEU A 21 -17.84 -27.66 11.60
C LEU A 21 -17.45 -27.12 12.96
N ASP A 22 -17.52 -25.78 13.16
CA ASP A 22 -17.09 -25.09 14.37
C ASP A 22 -17.81 -23.74 14.50
N ALA A 23 -18.95 -23.75 15.19
CA ALA A 23 -19.73 -22.53 15.44
C ALA A 23 -19.00 -21.52 16.34
N GLU A 24 -18.14 -22.00 17.26
CA GLU A 24 -17.42 -21.14 18.21
C GLU A 24 -16.41 -20.23 17.49
N ILE A 25 -15.68 -20.77 16.49
CA ILE A 25 -14.73 -19.97 15.71
C ILE A 25 -15.44 -18.90 14.88
N VAL A 26 -16.65 -19.16 14.37
CA VAL A 26 -17.44 -18.18 13.63
C VAL A 26 -17.83 -17.00 14.49
N ASP A 27 -18.30 -17.26 15.71
CA ASP A 27 -18.70 -16.21 16.66
C ASP A 27 -17.47 -15.44 17.18
N ALA A 28 -16.39 -16.12 17.55
CA ALA A 28 -15.14 -15.49 17.96
C ALA A 28 -14.54 -14.61 16.84
N TYR A 29 -14.57 -15.07 15.59
CA TYR A 29 -14.13 -14.29 14.45
C TYR A 29 -15.02 -13.07 14.20
N ALA A 30 -16.34 -13.20 14.33
CA ALA A 30 -17.27 -12.09 14.19
C ALA A 30 -16.98 -10.99 15.22
N ASP A 31 -16.77 -11.36 16.49
CA ASP A 31 -16.43 -10.43 17.55
C ASP A 31 -15.08 -9.75 17.29
N TYR A 32 -14.02 -10.52 17.07
CA TYR A 32 -12.68 -10.00 16.78
C TYR A 32 -12.67 -9.04 15.58
N SER A 33 -13.19 -9.47 14.47
CA SER A 33 -13.14 -8.71 13.21
C SER A 33 -14.08 -7.49 13.19
N SER A 34 -15.06 -7.41 14.09
CA SER A 34 -15.94 -6.25 14.22
C SER A 34 -15.39 -5.14 15.14
N VAL A 35 -14.27 -5.37 15.85
CA VAL A 35 -13.72 -4.40 16.82
C VAL A 35 -13.42 -3.05 16.16
N ALA A 36 -12.77 -3.06 14.98
CA ALA A 36 -12.42 -1.84 14.27
C ALA A 36 -13.68 -1.10 13.75
N GLU A 37 -14.71 -1.84 13.34
CA GLU A 37 -15.98 -1.26 12.89
C GLU A 37 -16.76 -0.65 14.05
N LYS A 38 -16.81 -1.32 15.21
CA LYS A 38 -17.51 -0.85 16.43
C LYS A 38 -16.85 0.41 17.04
N ARG A 39 -15.54 0.55 16.92
CA ARG A 39 -14.82 1.71 17.47
C ARG A 39 -14.97 3.00 16.66
N GLU A 40 -15.31 2.91 15.39
CA GLU A 40 -15.57 4.03 14.46
C GLU A 40 -14.48 5.12 14.44
N VAL A 41 -13.23 4.76 14.73
CA VAL A 41 -12.09 5.71 14.74
C VAL A 41 -11.84 6.30 13.35
N LEU A 42 -11.99 5.47 12.31
CA LEU A 42 -11.91 5.93 10.92
C LEU A 42 -13.29 6.09 10.31
N PRO A 43 -13.51 7.12 9.48
CA PRO A 43 -14.73 7.27 8.68
C PRO A 43 -15.04 6.00 7.88
N ILE A 44 -16.32 5.69 7.68
CA ILE A 44 -16.75 4.50 6.95
C ILE A 44 -16.13 4.42 5.54
N LYS A 45 -15.98 5.56 4.87
CA LYS A 45 -15.29 5.67 3.58
C LYS A 45 -13.89 5.06 3.65
N MET A 46 -13.07 5.52 4.60
CA MET A 46 -11.69 5.01 4.76
C MET A 46 -11.64 3.53 5.09
N ARG A 47 -12.52 3.05 5.99
CA ARG A 47 -12.60 1.62 6.32
C ARG A 47 -12.90 0.77 5.07
N LYS A 48 -13.74 1.25 4.14
CA LYS A 48 -14.06 0.53 2.90
C LYS A 48 -12.93 0.60 1.88
N LEU A 49 -12.31 1.76 1.70
CA LEU A 49 -11.14 1.89 0.82
C LEU A 49 -9.94 1.07 1.30
N ILE A 50 -9.70 0.99 2.61
CA ILE A 50 -8.69 0.10 3.19
C ILE A 50 -8.97 -1.38 2.86
N CYS A 51 -10.23 -1.82 2.93
CA CYS A 51 -10.58 -3.19 2.52
C CYS A 51 -10.32 -3.42 1.03
N VAL A 52 -10.67 -2.45 0.17
CA VAL A 52 -10.35 -2.50 -1.28
C VAL A 52 -8.84 -2.59 -1.48
N ALA A 53 -8.05 -1.78 -0.78
CA ALA A 53 -6.60 -1.78 -0.87
C ALA A 53 -6.01 -3.13 -0.48
N ILE A 54 -6.38 -3.68 0.69
CA ILE A 54 -5.86 -4.96 1.18
C ILE A 54 -6.24 -6.12 0.26
N ASP A 55 -7.47 -6.17 -0.24
CA ASP A 55 -7.92 -7.25 -1.13
C ASP A 55 -7.27 -7.19 -2.52
N SER A 56 -6.82 -6.00 -2.96
CA SER A 56 -6.18 -5.79 -4.27
C SER A 56 -4.66 -5.92 -4.27
N VAL A 57 -4.01 -5.92 -3.10
CA VAL A 57 -2.56 -6.02 -3.01
C VAL A 57 -2.05 -7.36 -3.54
N THR A 58 -0.92 -7.34 -4.23
CA THR A 58 -0.38 -8.47 -5.00
C THR A 58 -0.31 -9.81 -4.25
N GLY A 59 -0.05 -9.79 -2.95
CA GLY A 59 0.03 -11.01 -2.15
C GLY A 59 -1.33 -11.55 -1.69
N CYS A 60 -2.39 -10.75 -1.76
CA CYS A 60 -3.73 -11.14 -1.33
C CYS A 60 -4.61 -11.54 -2.52
N LEU A 61 -4.75 -10.67 -3.53
CA LEU A 61 -5.54 -10.85 -4.76
C LEU A 61 -6.89 -11.56 -4.55
N ASN A 62 -7.62 -11.14 -3.51
CA ASN A 62 -8.92 -11.69 -3.17
C ASN A 62 -10.02 -11.13 -4.09
N ALA A 63 -10.15 -11.67 -5.29
CA ALA A 63 -11.07 -11.14 -6.32
C ALA A 63 -12.53 -11.05 -5.85
N ASN A 64 -13.02 -12.02 -5.06
CA ASN A 64 -14.39 -12.00 -4.55
C ASN A 64 -14.58 -10.95 -3.45
N GLY A 65 -13.65 -10.84 -2.52
CA GLY A 65 -13.65 -9.80 -1.50
C GLY A 65 -13.57 -8.42 -2.13
N LEU A 66 -12.62 -8.22 -3.04
CA LEU A 66 -12.43 -6.97 -3.78
C LEU A 66 -13.72 -6.53 -4.50
N LYS A 67 -14.35 -7.42 -5.26
CA LYS A 67 -15.63 -7.15 -5.94
C LYS A 67 -16.72 -6.71 -4.95
N ASN A 68 -16.85 -7.41 -3.84
CA ASN A 68 -17.86 -7.11 -2.82
C ASN A 68 -17.58 -5.76 -2.13
N HIS A 69 -16.31 -5.48 -1.79
CA HIS A 69 -15.93 -4.22 -1.18
C HIS A 69 -16.10 -3.04 -2.14
N MET A 70 -15.73 -3.16 -3.42
CA MET A 70 -15.99 -2.13 -4.43
C MET A 70 -17.48 -1.86 -4.61
N LYS A 71 -18.30 -2.91 -4.76
CA LYS A 71 -19.76 -2.77 -4.88
C LYS A 71 -20.34 -2.01 -3.68
N HIS A 72 -19.93 -2.40 -2.47
CA HIS A 72 -20.43 -1.75 -1.25
C HIS A 72 -19.91 -0.31 -1.13
N SER A 73 -18.68 -0.03 -1.53
CA SER A 73 -18.14 1.33 -1.58
C SER A 73 -18.98 2.24 -2.47
N LEU A 74 -19.32 1.79 -3.68
CA LEU A 74 -20.17 2.54 -4.60
C LEU A 74 -21.59 2.77 -4.02
N GLN A 75 -22.16 1.80 -3.33
CA GLN A 75 -23.46 1.94 -2.65
C GLN A 75 -23.45 2.98 -1.51
N LEU A 76 -22.30 3.19 -0.89
CA LEU A 76 -22.08 4.22 0.15
C LEU A 76 -21.76 5.60 -0.44
N GLY A 77 -21.75 5.75 -1.77
CA GLY A 77 -21.47 7.01 -2.46
C GLY A 77 -19.96 7.33 -2.61
N ILE A 78 -19.09 6.37 -2.36
CA ILE A 78 -17.65 6.51 -2.66
C ILE A 78 -17.50 6.56 -4.18
N SER A 79 -16.75 7.53 -4.69
CA SER A 79 -16.64 7.75 -6.13
C SER A 79 -15.81 6.66 -6.82
N VAL A 80 -16.04 6.49 -8.12
CA VAL A 80 -15.19 5.62 -8.95
C VAL A 80 -13.74 6.11 -8.93
N ARG A 81 -13.54 7.45 -8.88
CA ARG A 81 -12.19 8.02 -8.87
C ARG A 81 -11.44 7.68 -7.58
N GLU A 82 -12.09 7.78 -6.42
CA GLU A 82 -11.50 7.39 -5.12
C GLU A 82 -11.12 5.91 -5.07
N ILE A 83 -11.94 5.04 -5.70
CA ILE A 83 -11.62 3.61 -5.81
C ILE A 83 -10.42 3.40 -6.74
N LEU A 84 -10.36 4.09 -7.88
CA LEU A 84 -9.22 4.01 -8.81
C LEU A 84 -7.93 4.50 -8.16
N GLU A 85 -7.94 5.62 -7.44
CA GLU A 85 -6.77 6.08 -6.67
C GLU A 85 -6.30 5.05 -5.64
N THR A 86 -7.23 4.38 -4.98
CA THR A 86 -6.90 3.29 -4.06
C THR A 86 -6.16 2.16 -4.79
N LEU A 87 -6.59 1.80 -6.00
CA LEU A 87 -5.92 0.79 -6.81
C LEU A 87 -4.57 1.27 -7.37
N GLU A 88 -4.46 2.55 -7.75
CA GLU A 88 -3.20 3.18 -8.12
C GLU A 88 -2.17 3.07 -6.98
N ILE A 89 -2.56 3.45 -5.75
CA ILE A 89 -1.72 3.33 -4.54
C ILE A 89 -1.29 1.87 -4.31
N THR A 90 -2.21 0.91 -4.39
CA THR A 90 -1.86 -0.50 -4.16
C THR A 90 -0.95 -1.09 -5.23
N SER A 91 -1.00 -0.57 -6.46
CA SER A 91 -0.11 -1.01 -7.55
C SER A 91 1.36 -0.66 -7.31
N MET A 92 1.64 0.36 -6.47
CA MET A 92 3.00 0.79 -6.13
C MET A 92 3.73 -0.18 -5.20
N VAL A 93 3.00 -0.99 -4.43
CA VAL A 93 3.59 -1.87 -3.41
C VAL A 93 4.55 -2.90 -4.01
N GLY A 94 4.38 -3.28 -5.28
CA GLY A 94 5.31 -4.16 -5.99
C GLY A 94 6.74 -3.63 -6.09
N ALA A 95 6.94 -2.32 -6.04
CA ALA A 95 8.26 -1.69 -6.10
C ALA A 95 9.12 -1.92 -4.84
N CYS A 96 8.51 -2.28 -3.71
CA CYS A 96 9.25 -2.67 -2.51
C CYS A 96 10.22 -3.84 -2.77
N CYS A 97 9.99 -4.64 -3.82
CA CYS A 97 10.93 -5.67 -4.26
C CYS A 97 12.30 -5.10 -4.61
N TYR A 98 12.33 -3.89 -5.20
CA TYR A 98 13.57 -3.21 -5.55
C TYR A 98 14.33 -2.76 -4.29
N GLU A 99 13.61 -2.20 -3.32
CA GLU A 99 14.18 -1.75 -2.04
C GLU A 99 14.79 -2.90 -1.22
N LEU A 100 14.20 -4.10 -1.30
CA LEU A 100 14.73 -5.29 -0.64
C LEU A 100 15.84 -5.97 -1.45
N GLY A 101 15.69 -6.06 -2.75
CA GLY A 101 16.61 -6.80 -3.63
C GLY A 101 17.92 -6.06 -3.89
N LEU A 102 17.86 -4.74 -3.99
CA LEU A 102 19.03 -3.93 -4.35
C LEU A 102 20.16 -3.97 -3.31
N PRO A 103 19.90 -3.84 -1.99
CA PRO A 103 20.97 -4.00 -0.99
C PRO A 103 21.66 -5.36 -1.06
N LEU A 104 20.92 -6.44 -1.27
CA LEU A 104 21.45 -7.80 -1.41
C LEU A 104 22.33 -7.95 -2.67
N LEU A 105 21.91 -7.31 -3.77
CA LEU A 105 22.70 -7.25 -4.98
C LEU A 105 24.01 -6.47 -4.75
N MET A 106 23.92 -5.33 -4.07
CA MET A 106 25.08 -4.50 -3.75
C MET A 106 26.10 -5.23 -2.88
N ASP A 107 25.68 -5.93 -1.84
CA ASP A 107 26.53 -6.75 -0.99
C ASP A 107 27.26 -7.84 -1.82
N SER A 108 26.52 -8.46 -2.75
CA SER A 108 27.07 -9.45 -3.67
C SER A 108 28.08 -8.85 -4.66
N MET A 109 27.86 -7.62 -5.12
CA MET A 109 28.80 -6.89 -5.98
C MET A 109 30.05 -6.48 -5.21
N GLN A 110 29.90 -5.96 -3.99
CA GLN A 110 31.00 -5.55 -3.15
C GLN A 110 31.94 -6.73 -2.81
N SER A 111 31.39 -7.90 -2.52
CA SER A 111 32.17 -9.12 -2.29
C SER A 111 33.01 -9.55 -3.51
N ARG A 112 32.67 -9.05 -4.70
CA ARG A 112 33.38 -9.27 -5.98
C ARG A 112 34.27 -8.09 -6.39
N GLY A 113 34.44 -7.11 -5.49
CA GLY A 113 35.29 -5.94 -5.74
C GLY A 113 34.64 -4.83 -6.58
N VAL A 114 33.32 -4.91 -6.79
CA VAL A 114 32.56 -3.88 -7.50
C VAL A 114 31.84 -2.98 -6.48
N SER A 115 32.17 -1.68 -6.46
CA SER A 115 31.53 -0.70 -5.57
C SER A 115 30.75 0.35 -6.37
N LEU A 116 29.46 0.47 -6.10
CA LEU A 116 28.62 1.51 -6.69
C LEU A 116 28.95 2.92 -6.14
N ALA A 117 29.45 3.00 -4.91
CA ALA A 117 29.84 4.29 -4.32
C ALA A 117 30.94 5.02 -5.10
N ALA A 118 31.73 4.28 -5.90
CA ALA A 118 32.77 4.83 -6.77
C ALA A 118 32.22 5.43 -8.08
N ILE A 119 30.94 5.22 -8.39
CA ILE A 119 30.30 5.77 -9.60
C ILE A 119 29.72 7.14 -9.24
N GLU A 120 30.30 8.20 -9.78
CA GLU A 120 29.76 9.55 -9.64
C GLU A 120 28.48 9.70 -10.48
N LEU A 121 27.50 10.46 -9.98
CA LEU A 121 26.31 10.80 -10.73
C LEU A 121 26.69 11.75 -11.88
N ASP A 122 26.23 11.45 -13.08
CA ASP A 122 26.34 12.36 -14.21
C ASP A 122 25.40 13.57 -14.07
N ALA A 123 25.48 14.52 -15.00
CA ALA A 123 24.69 15.75 -14.94
C ALA A 123 23.17 15.48 -15.02
N HIS A 124 22.74 14.48 -15.79
CA HIS A 124 21.34 14.10 -15.88
C HIS A 124 20.83 13.47 -14.58
N GLN A 125 21.60 12.56 -14.01
CA GLN A 125 21.27 11.94 -12.73
C GLN A 125 21.22 12.96 -11.58
N GLN A 126 22.13 13.94 -11.57
CA GLN A 126 22.10 15.03 -10.58
C GLN A 126 20.83 15.90 -10.72
N GLU A 127 20.38 16.18 -11.93
CA GLU A 127 19.15 16.92 -12.16
C GLU A 127 17.91 16.12 -11.74
N LEU A 128 17.85 14.82 -12.04
CA LEU A 128 16.78 13.93 -11.58
C LEU A 128 16.70 13.89 -10.05
N LYS A 129 17.84 13.78 -9.38
CA LYS A 129 17.93 13.81 -7.92
C LYS A 129 17.40 15.11 -7.35
N LYS A 130 17.87 16.24 -7.88
CA LYS A 130 17.47 17.57 -7.44
C LYS A 130 15.96 17.76 -7.58
N LYS A 131 15.41 17.46 -8.78
CA LYS A 131 13.97 17.55 -9.06
C LYS A 131 13.15 16.70 -8.09
N TYR A 132 13.54 15.44 -7.88
CA TYR A 132 12.85 14.55 -6.94
C TYR A 132 12.82 15.13 -5.53
N MET A 133 13.97 15.60 -5.01
CA MET A 133 14.05 16.19 -3.67
C MET A 133 13.21 17.46 -3.52
N GLU A 134 13.15 18.31 -4.55
CA GLU A 134 12.30 19.51 -4.58
C GLU A 134 10.80 19.16 -4.51
N GLU A 135 10.38 18.12 -5.27
CA GLU A 135 8.99 17.66 -5.32
C GLU A 135 8.56 16.89 -4.06
N HIS A 136 9.50 16.32 -3.29
CA HIS A 136 9.25 15.45 -2.13
C HIS A 136 9.81 16.00 -0.80
N ASN A 137 9.84 17.31 -0.64
CA ASN A 137 10.25 18.00 0.60
C ASN A 137 11.64 17.56 1.12
N GLY A 138 12.57 17.29 0.21
CA GLY A 138 13.94 16.87 0.54
C GLY A 138 14.09 15.39 0.89
N TYR A 139 13.04 14.60 0.76
CA TYR A 139 13.11 13.16 1.03
C TYR A 139 14.08 12.47 0.05
N TRP A 140 15.09 11.80 0.60
CA TRP A 140 16.08 11.05 -0.15
C TRP A 140 16.63 9.88 0.67
N THR A 141 16.76 8.72 0.06
CA THR A 141 17.29 7.52 0.73
C THR A 141 18.49 6.94 -0.03
N ALA A 142 19.25 6.10 0.65
CA ALA A 142 20.36 5.38 0.02
C ALA A 142 19.88 4.45 -1.10
N GLU A 143 18.71 3.87 -0.95
CA GLU A 143 18.08 3.01 -1.98
C GLU A 143 17.77 3.82 -3.24
N LYS A 144 17.18 5.01 -3.11
CA LYS A 144 16.90 5.89 -4.24
C LYS A 144 18.19 6.35 -4.94
N GLU A 145 19.24 6.65 -4.16
CA GLU A 145 20.56 6.97 -4.70
C GLU A 145 21.12 5.81 -5.53
N ASN A 146 20.99 4.58 -5.04
CA ASN A 146 21.49 3.39 -5.71
C ASN A 146 20.68 3.04 -6.97
N ILE A 147 19.36 3.19 -6.92
CA ILE A 147 18.51 3.02 -8.10
C ILE A 147 18.92 4.04 -9.19
N LEU A 148 19.05 5.30 -8.81
CA LEU A 148 19.43 6.36 -9.74
C LEU A 148 20.80 6.10 -10.40
N ARG A 149 21.77 5.57 -9.65
CA ARG A 149 23.10 5.21 -10.15
C ARG A 149 23.07 4.06 -11.15
N LEU A 150 22.27 3.04 -10.87
CA LEU A 150 22.21 1.81 -11.65
C LEU A 150 21.31 1.96 -12.88
N ASP A 151 20.16 2.59 -12.71
CA ASP A 151 19.13 2.71 -13.75
C ASP A 151 18.38 4.04 -13.64
N PRO A 152 18.95 5.13 -14.16
CA PRO A 152 18.31 6.44 -14.14
C PRO A 152 17.00 6.47 -14.92
N GLN A 153 16.86 5.67 -15.98
CA GLN A 153 15.62 5.59 -16.74
C GLN A 153 14.50 4.95 -15.93
N TYR A 154 14.80 3.87 -15.23
CA TYR A 154 13.84 3.25 -14.29
C TYR A 154 13.45 4.24 -13.18
N PHE A 155 14.45 4.90 -12.57
CA PHE A 155 14.20 5.91 -11.52
C PHE A 155 13.23 6.99 -12.00
N GLU A 156 13.48 7.60 -13.15
CA GLU A 156 12.66 8.68 -13.70
C GLU A 156 11.22 8.20 -14.00
N THR A 157 11.07 7.08 -14.68
CA THR A 157 9.75 6.58 -15.08
C THR A 157 8.95 6.06 -13.90
N PHE A 158 9.61 5.41 -12.95
CA PHE A 158 8.96 4.87 -11.76
C PHE A 158 8.51 5.99 -10.82
N THR A 159 9.34 6.99 -10.55
CA THR A 159 8.95 8.13 -9.70
C THR A 159 7.81 8.92 -10.32
N ALA A 160 7.80 9.10 -11.64
CA ALA A 160 6.68 9.72 -12.34
C ALA A 160 5.37 8.93 -12.16
N PHE A 161 5.45 7.60 -12.14
CA PHE A 161 4.30 6.72 -11.88
C PHE A 161 3.84 6.79 -10.43
N GLU A 162 4.77 6.76 -9.45
CA GLU A 162 4.46 6.93 -8.02
C GLU A 162 3.71 8.23 -7.73
N ASP A 163 3.99 9.28 -8.47
CA ASP A 163 3.40 10.60 -8.28
C ASP A 163 1.96 10.74 -8.80
N VAL A 164 1.49 9.82 -9.66
CA VAL A 164 0.15 9.94 -10.27
C VAL A 164 -0.95 10.13 -9.24
N PRO A 165 -1.11 9.30 -8.20
CA PRO A 165 -2.16 9.48 -7.21
C PRO A 165 -2.01 10.77 -6.38
N TRP A 166 -0.80 11.36 -6.32
CA TRP A 166 -0.56 12.61 -5.59
C TRP A 166 -0.92 13.86 -6.40
N LYS A 167 -0.84 13.79 -7.73
CA LYS A 167 -1.08 14.92 -8.63
C LYS A 167 -2.55 15.09 -9.03
N THR A 168 -3.32 14.01 -9.10
CA THR A 168 -4.63 14.01 -9.77
C THR A 168 -5.68 13.20 -9.01
N GLY A 169 -5.98 13.52 -7.78
CA GLY A 169 -6.90 12.69 -7.06
C GLY A 169 -8.00 13.41 -6.27
N GLU A 170 -9.02 12.67 -5.84
CA GLU A 170 -10.10 13.12 -4.96
C GLU A 170 -9.80 12.84 -3.49
N LEU A 171 -8.90 11.87 -3.19
CA LEU A 171 -8.49 11.56 -1.83
C LEU A 171 -7.54 12.63 -1.29
N SER A 172 -7.74 13.04 -0.05
CA SER A 172 -6.81 13.93 0.66
C SER A 172 -5.46 13.25 0.90
N ALA A 173 -4.40 14.04 1.15
CA ALA A 173 -3.08 13.52 1.47
C ALA A 173 -3.13 12.52 2.64
N LYS A 174 -3.86 12.85 3.71
CA LYS A 174 -4.04 11.96 4.86
C LYS A 174 -4.71 10.63 4.50
N GLU A 175 -5.73 10.66 3.65
CA GLU A 175 -6.41 9.42 3.21
C GLU A 175 -5.46 8.53 2.41
N LYS A 176 -4.62 9.12 1.55
CA LYS A 176 -3.58 8.39 0.80
C LYS A 176 -2.55 7.75 1.73
N GLU A 177 -2.04 8.49 2.71
CA GLU A 177 -1.12 7.95 3.71
C GLU A 177 -1.73 6.79 4.51
N LEU A 178 -3.00 6.89 4.89
CA LEU A 178 -3.70 5.79 5.58
C LEU A 178 -3.83 4.53 4.70
N LEU A 179 -3.99 4.69 3.38
CA LEU A 179 -3.99 3.55 2.44
C LEU A 179 -2.59 2.92 2.34
N TYR A 180 -1.54 3.72 2.22
CA TYR A 180 -0.15 3.22 2.23
C TYR A 180 0.17 2.49 3.55
N ILE A 181 -0.23 3.03 4.70
CA ILE A 181 -0.09 2.35 6.00
C ILE A 181 -0.80 0.99 5.96
N ALA A 182 -2.04 0.94 5.47
CA ALA A 182 -2.81 -0.30 5.43
C ALA A 182 -2.14 -1.38 4.57
N VAL A 183 -1.66 -1.03 3.38
CA VAL A 183 -1.02 -2.00 2.47
C VAL A 183 0.35 -2.45 2.97
N HIS A 184 1.14 -1.56 3.60
CA HIS A 184 2.45 -1.91 4.16
C HIS A 184 2.36 -2.63 5.51
N ALA A 185 1.24 -2.53 6.22
CA ALA A 185 0.95 -3.32 7.42
C ALA A 185 0.30 -4.68 7.12
N ALA A 186 -0.13 -4.93 5.89
CA ALA A 186 -0.73 -6.21 5.52
C ALA A 186 0.28 -7.36 5.65
N PRO A 187 -0.12 -8.54 6.17
CA PRO A 187 0.80 -9.64 6.44
C PRO A 187 1.62 -10.11 5.24
N VAL A 188 1.11 -9.90 4.05
CA VAL A 188 1.74 -10.32 2.79
C VAL A 188 2.77 -9.32 2.25
N THR A 189 2.80 -8.11 2.79
CA THR A 189 3.66 -7.02 2.30
C THR A 189 4.54 -6.39 3.37
N LEU A 190 4.32 -6.66 4.65
CA LEU A 190 5.02 -6.15 5.83
C LEU A 190 6.38 -5.47 5.55
N HIS A 191 6.36 -4.17 5.25
CA HIS A 191 7.57 -3.40 4.95
C HIS A 191 7.78 -2.30 5.99
N GLN A 192 8.59 -2.57 7.01
CA GLN A 192 8.76 -1.68 8.17
C GLN A 192 9.23 -0.27 7.80
N GLY A 193 10.14 -0.12 6.84
CA GLY A 193 10.66 1.17 6.41
C GLY A 193 9.58 2.06 5.81
N GLN A 194 8.84 1.54 4.83
CA GLN A 194 7.72 2.25 4.20
C GLN A 194 6.58 2.49 5.18
N LEU A 195 6.25 1.51 6.02
CA LEU A 195 5.22 1.67 7.05
C LEU A 195 5.55 2.85 7.98
N LYS A 196 6.80 2.93 8.49
CA LYS A 196 7.23 4.04 9.33
C LYS A 196 7.14 5.38 8.60
N TYR A 197 7.64 5.46 7.38
CA TYR A 197 7.59 6.66 6.54
C TYR A 197 6.16 7.19 6.37
N HIS A 198 5.21 6.34 6.00
CA HIS A 198 3.82 6.74 5.80
C HIS A 198 3.10 7.08 7.12
N ILE A 199 3.46 6.43 8.25
CA ILE A 199 2.93 6.83 9.57
C ILE A 199 3.36 8.25 9.92
N GLU A 200 4.64 8.59 9.76
CA GLU A 200 5.16 9.94 10.03
C GLU A 200 4.42 10.97 9.16
N ARG A 201 4.29 10.75 7.88
CA ARG A 201 3.55 11.64 6.98
C ARG A 201 2.06 11.77 7.33
N ALA A 202 1.40 10.69 7.73
CA ALA A 202 0.00 10.75 8.15
C ALA A 202 -0.20 11.58 9.44
N LEU A 203 0.81 11.64 10.30
CA LEU A 203 0.79 12.48 11.51
C LEU A 203 0.98 13.97 11.18
N ASP A 204 1.69 14.29 10.09
CA ASP A 204 1.96 15.65 9.64
C ASP A 204 0.78 16.24 8.83
N CYS A 205 -0.16 15.43 8.36
CA CYS A 205 -1.42 15.84 7.70
C CYS A 205 -2.54 16.08 8.71
#